data_d951867a5f4cb9417a8435972c97845c
#
_entry.id   d951867a5f4cb9417a8435972c97845c
#
_cell.length_a   1.000
_cell.length_b   1.000
_cell.length_c   1.000
_cell.angle_alpha   90.00
_cell.angle_beta   90.00
_cell.angle_gamma   90.00
#
_symmetry.space_group_name_H-M   'P 1'
#
loop_
_entity.id
_entity.type
_entity.pdbx_description
1 polymer ?
#
loop_
_entity_poly.entity_id
_entity_poly.type
_entity_poly.pdbx_seq_one_letter_code
_entity_poly.pdbx_strand_id
1 'polypeptide(L)' 'GVYAFVISGKAKIAGIELSEKDGIGIWETDNFDVEALENAEILLMEIPMELPI' A
#
# COMPACT_ATOMS: atom_id res chain seq x y z
N GLY A 1 -0.78 -7.56 8.29
CA GLY A 1 -1.24 -6.71 7.21
C GLY A 1 -0.27 -5.58 6.90
N VAL A 2 -0.43 -5.06 5.74
CA VAL A 2 0.38 -3.94 5.27
C VAL A 2 -0.55 -2.83 4.81
N TYR A 3 -0.24 -1.62 5.20
CA TYR A 3 -0.97 -0.46 4.73
C TYR A 3 -0.05 0.37 3.86
N ALA A 4 -0.51 0.67 2.66
CA ALA A 4 0.24 1.49 1.72
C ALA A 4 -0.48 2.81 1.51
N PHE A 5 0.27 3.90 1.55
CA PHE A 5 -0.29 5.23 1.36
C PHE A 5 0.53 5.97 0.32
N VAL A 6 -0.13 6.47 -0.70
CA VAL A 6 0.53 7.24 -1.76
C VAL A 6 0.58 8.70 -1.33
N ILE A 7 1.77 9.17 -1.06
CA ILE A 7 1.97 10.55 -0.63
C ILE A 7 1.87 11.49 -1.82
N SER A 8 2.49 11.13 -2.91
CA SER A 8 2.45 11.93 -4.12
C SER A 8 2.61 11.03 -5.34
N GLY A 9 2.18 11.51 -6.48
CA GLY A 9 2.28 10.76 -7.72
C GLY A 9 1.17 9.75 -7.88
N LYS A 10 1.46 8.69 -8.60
CA LYS A 10 0.52 7.59 -8.82
C LYS A 10 1.25 6.27 -8.74
N ALA A 11 0.58 5.29 -8.18
CA ALA A 11 1.13 3.96 -8.07
C ALA A 11 0.03 2.93 -8.22
N LYS A 12 0.42 1.73 -8.62
CA LYS A 12 -0.50 0.62 -8.70
C LYS A 12 -0.03 -0.41 -7.69
N ILE A 13 -0.87 -0.71 -6.74
CA ILE A 13 -0.53 -1.62 -5.66
C ILE A 13 -1.56 -2.73 -5.62
N ALA A 14 -1.08 -3.97 -5.67
CA ALA A 14 -1.95 -5.15 -5.67
C ALA A 14 -3.02 -5.07 -6.76
N GLY A 15 -2.66 -4.54 -7.92
CA GLY A 15 -3.59 -4.42 -9.03
C GLY A 15 -4.54 -3.25 -8.95
N ILE A 16 -4.41 -2.42 -7.93
CA ILE A 16 -5.29 -1.27 -7.72
C ILE A 16 -4.50 0.01 -7.94
N GLU A 17 -5.01 0.86 -8.81
CA GLU A 17 -4.38 2.13 -9.10
C GLU A 17 -4.75 3.16 -8.04
N LEU A 18 -3.73 3.76 -7.46
CA LEU A 18 -3.89 4.75 -6.41
C LEU A 18 -3.29 6.07 -6.85
N SER A 19 -3.97 7.13 -6.52
CA SER A 19 -3.50 8.48 -6.78
C SER A 19 -2.94 9.10 -5.52
N GLU A 20 -2.50 10.32 -5.65
CA GLU A 20 -2.03 11.10 -4.52
C GLU A 20 -3.02 11.08 -3.37
N LYS A 21 -2.52 10.83 -2.18
CA LYS A 21 -3.30 10.77 -0.94
C LYS A 21 -4.26 9.60 -0.84
N ASP A 22 -4.15 8.64 -1.73
CA ASP A 22 -4.92 7.40 -1.62
C ASP A 22 -4.14 6.39 -0.82
N GLY A 23 -4.86 5.55 -0.11
CA GLY A 23 -4.26 4.49 0.67
C GLY A 23 -5.00 3.18 0.47
N ILE A 24 -4.33 2.09 0.77
CA ILE A 24 -4.92 0.77 0.66
C ILE A 24 -4.37 -0.12 1.76
N GLY A 25 -5.27 -0.90 2.36
CA GLY A 25 -4.87 -1.93 3.32
C GLY A 25 -4.79 -3.28 2.61
N ILE A 26 -3.71 -3.98 2.81
CA ILE A 26 -3.50 -5.27 2.19
C ILE A 26 -3.48 -6.33 3.28
N TRP A 27 -4.47 -7.19 3.25
CA TRP A 27 -4.66 -8.23 4.25
C TRP A 27 -4.67 -9.58 3.59
N GLU A 28 -4.28 -10.58 4.34
CA GLU A 28 -4.38 -11.97 3.88
C GLU A 28 -3.54 -12.27 2.65
N THR A 29 -2.52 -11.48 2.39
CA THR A 29 -1.63 -11.78 1.30
C THR A 29 -0.21 -11.52 1.73
N ASP A 30 0.68 -12.40 1.34
CA ASP A 30 2.08 -12.26 1.63
C ASP A 30 2.82 -11.56 0.50
N ASN A 31 2.20 -11.53 -0.67
CA ASN A 31 2.82 -10.95 -1.85
C ASN A 31 1.88 -9.97 -2.52
N PHE A 32 2.41 -8.86 -2.90
CA PHE A 32 1.68 -7.90 -3.71
C PHE A 32 2.67 -7.12 -4.56
N ASP A 33 2.19 -6.65 -5.69
CA ASP A 33 3.01 -5.89 -6.61
C ASP A 33 2.83 -4.40 -6.36
N VAL A 34 3.94 -3.68 -6.41
CA VAL A 34 3.92 -2.23 -6.33
C VAL A 34 4.57 -1.70 -7.59
N GLU A 35 3.83 -0.90 -8.32
CA GLU A 35 4.32 -0.31 -9.55
C GLU A 35 4.15 1.20 -9.48
N ALA A 36 5.23 1.92 -9.63
CA ALA A 36 5.18 3.36 -9.67
C ALA A 36 4.82 3.81 -11.08
N LEU A 37 3.68 4.46 -11.23
CA LEU A 37 3.21 4.93 -12.53
C LEU A 37 3.75 6.30 -12.87
N GLU A 38 4.04 7.08 -11.86
CA GLU A 38 4.67 8.39 -11.98
C GLU A 38 5.63 8.52 -10.82
N ASN A 39 6.30 9.62 -10.70
CA ASN A 39 7.20 9.84 -9.57
C ASN A 39 6.41 9.77 -8.27
N ALA A 40 6.28 8.59 -7.75
CA ALA A 40 5.44 8.35 -6.59
C ALA A 40 6.26 8.23 -5.33
N GLU A 41 5.74 8.81 -4.27
CA GLU A 41 6.25 8.56 -2.94
C GLU A 41 5.21 7.74 -2.21
N ILE A 42 5.63 6.60 -1.73
CA ILE A 42 4.73 5.65 -1.10
C ILE A 42 5.23 5.33 0.29
N LEU A 43 4.34 5.43 1.26
CA LEU A 43 4.63 5.04 2.61
C LEU A 43 4.04 3.67 2.87
N LEU A 44 4.88 2.74 3.26
CA LEU A 44 4.43 1.40 3.58
C LEU A 44 4.54 1.19 5.08
N MET A 45 3.46 0.74 5.68
CA MET A 45 3.43 0.45 7.09
C MET A 45 3.01 -0.99 7.32
N GLU A 46 3.77 -1.68 8.13
CA GLU A 46 3.42 -3.03 8.50
C GLU A 46 2.59 -2.99 9.76
N ILE A 47 1.43 -3.59 9.70
CA ILE A 47 0.51 -3.63 10.84
C ILE A 47 0.49 -5.04 11.36
N PRO A 48 0.94 -5.27 12.59
CA PRO A 48 0.91 -6.62 13.16
C PRO A 48 -0.52 -7.07 13.34
N MET A 49 -0.77 -8.30 12.95
CA MET A 49 -2.07 -8.93 13.08
C MET A 49 -2.18 -9.68 14.40
N GLU A 50 -1.41 -9.26 15.35
CA GLU A 50 -1.38 -9.94 16.62
C GLU A 50 -2.50 -9.44 17.52
N LEU A 51 -3.28 -10.37 18.00
CA LEU A 51 -4.34 -10.03 18.91
C LEU A 51 -3.84 -10.08 20.33
N PRO A 52 -4.04 -9.03 21.09
CA PRO A 52 -3.71 -9.05 22.50
C PRO A 52 -4.76 -9.89 23.22
N ILE A 53 -4.32 -10.85 23.88
CA ILE A 53 -5.26 -11.73 24.60
C ILE A 53 -5.03 -11.62 26.06
#